data_424176aac0c8720d9cc341ca7249ad8d
#
_entry.id   424176aac0c8720d9cc341ca7249ad8d
#
_cell.length_a   1.000
_cell.length_b   1.000
_cell.length_c   1.000
_cell.angle_alpha   90.00
_cell.angle_beta   90.00
_cell.angle_gamma   90.00
#
_symmetry.space_group_name_H-M   'P 1'
#
loop_
_entity.id
_entity.type
_entity.pdbx_description
1 polymer ?
#
loop_
_entity_poly.entity_id
_entity_poly.type
_entity_poly.pdbx_seq_one_letter_code
_entity_poly.pdbx_strand_id
1 'polypeptide(L)'
;MLNIRKLHKQFGSHEVLRGIDLTVNQGDVVVILGPSGSGKTTLLRSINFLEPADSGTIELDGKAIEIAKATKQDVRSIRKHTGFVFQNYNLFANKTAEQNITEGLIYGLGLSKKEASVIAQEVLGKVGLREFAHHYPSQLSGGQQQRVGIARAIAAEPKVLLFDEPTSALDPELVGDVLAIMKSLAKAGKTMVVVTHEMGFAREVASEVVFMDG
;
A
#
# COMPACT_ATOMS: atom_id res chain seq x y z
N MET A 1 7.51 -6.26 -11.70
CA MET A 1 6.40 -7.19 -11.94
C MET A 1 6.12 -8.02 -10.69
N LEU A 2 4.87 -8.20 -10.30
CA LEU A 2 4.44 -9.00 -9.15
C LEU A 2 3.61 -10.18 -9.65
N ASN A 3 3.99 -11.42 -9.28
CA ASN A 3 3.21 -12.61 -9.53
C ASN A 3 2.90 -13.33 -8.22
N ILE A 4 1.65 -13.69 -8.04
CA ILE A 4 1.15 -14.47 -6.92
C ILE A 4 0.61 -15.77 -7.49
N ARG A 5 0.97 -16.89 -6.89
CA ARG A 5 0.53 -18.20 -7.35
C ARG A 5 0.07 -19.06 -6.19
N LYS A 6 -1.15 -19.61 -6.33
CA LYS A 6 -1.77 -20.54 -5.39
C LYS A 6 -1.67 -20.07 -3.94
N LEU A 7 -2.03 -18.80 -3.71
CA LEU A 7 -1.99 -18.21 -2.38
C LEU A 7 -3.15 -18.72 -1.55
N HIS A 8 -2.84 -19.37 -0.43
CA HIS A 8 -3.83 -19.88 0.52
C HIS A 8 -3.68 -19.21 1.87
N LYS A 9 -4.80 -18.87 2.50
CA LYS A 9 -4.85 -18.34 3.87
C LYS A 9 -6.08 -18.83 4.60
N GLN A 10 -5.87 -19.36 5.79
CA GLN A 10 -6.91 -19.86 6.69
C GLN A 10 -6.81 -19.19 8.05
N PHE A 11 -7.94 -18.90 8.66
CA PHE A 11 -8.08 -18.46 10.04
C PHE A 11 -8.94 -19.47 10.82
N GLY A 12 -8.30 -20.26 11.68
CA GLY A 12 -8.97 -21.39 12.33
C GLY A 12 -9.48 -22.39 11.29
N SER A 13 -10.78 -22.64 11.22
CA SER A 13 -11.40 -23.52 10.22
C SER A 13 -11.88 -22.79 8.96
N HIS A 14 -11.75 -21.45 8.91
CA HIS A 14 -12.25 -20.65 7.80
C HIS A 14 -11.14 -20.35 6.79
N GLU A 15 -11.24 -20.92 5.57
CA GLU A 15 -10.34 -20.62 4.48
C GLU A 15 -10.79 -19.34 3.77
N VAL A 16 -9.91 -18.29 3.81
CA VAL A 16 -10.19 -16.97 3.27
C VAL A 16 -9.59 -16.78 1.88
N LEU A 17 -8.37 -17.28 1.66
CA LEU A 17 -7.76 -17.30 0.33
C LEU A 17 -7.63 -18.74 -0.13
N ARG A 18 -8.25 -19.06 -1.27
CA ARG A 18 -8.39 -20.43 -1.78
C ARG A 18 -7.62 -20.62 -3.09
N GLY A 19 -6.29 -20.48 -3.01
CA GLY A 19 -5.43 -20.69 -4.19
C GLY A 19 -5.47 -19.51 -5.16
N ILE A 20 -5.35 -18.27 -4.65
CA ILE A 20 -5.41 -17.07 -5.47
C ILE A 20 -4.17 -16.96 -6.36
N ASP A 21 -4.42 -16.72 -7.64
CA ASP A 21 -3.41 -16.36 -8.64
C ASP A 21 -3.65 -14.91 -9.07
N LEU A 22 -2.57 -14.09 -9.12
CA LEU A 22 -2.63 -12.70 -9.56
C LEU A 22 -1.32 -12.30 -10.22
N THR A 23 -1.41 -11.67 -11.37
CA THR A 23 -0.25 -11.09 -12.09
C THR A 23 -0.44 -9.58 -12.21
N VAL A 24 0.58 -8.81 -11.84
CA VAL A 24 0.60 -7.36 -11.98
C VAL A 24 1.87 -6.97 -12.73
N ASN A 25 1.73 -6.41 -13.92
CA ASN A 25 2.86 -5.95 -14.71
C ASN A 25 3.32 -4.57 -14.23
N GLN A 26 4.49 -4.16 -14.69
CA GLN A 26 5.00 -2.83 -14.38
C GLN A 26 4.10 -1.75 -15.02
N GLY A 27 3.67 -0.79 -14.22
CA GLY A 27 2.77 0.28 -14.64
C GLY A 27 1.28 -0.06 -14.57
N ASP A 28 0.91 -1.33 -14.30
CA ASP A 28 -0.48 -1.72 -14.14
C ASP A 28 -1.10 -1.14 -12.86
N VAL A 29 -2.37 -0.80 -12.97
CA VAL A 29 -3.25 -0.51 -11.84
C VAL A 29 -4.30 -1.62 -11.77
N VAL A 30 -4.08 -2.58 -10.89
CA VAL A 30 -5.04 -3.68 -10.66
C VAL A 30 -5.97 -3.28 -9.53
N VAL A 31 -7.26 -3.22 -9.81
CA VAL A 31 -8.29 -2.91 -8.81
C VAL A 31 -8.99 -4.18 -8.38
N ILE A 32 -9.05 -4.42 -7.08
CA ILE A 32 -9.72 -5.58 -6.48
C ILE A 32 -11.04 -5.14 -5.87
N LEU A 33 -12.12 -5.71 -6.36
CA LEU A 33 -13.50 -5.47 -5.91
C LEU A 33 -14.06 -6.73 -5.25
N GLY A 34 -15.16 -6.59 -4.52
CA GLY A 34 -15.89 -7.70 -3.93
C GLY A 34 -16.56 -7.33 -2.61
N PRO A 35 -17.46 -8.19 -2.09
CA PRO A 35 -18.17 -7.94 -0.84
C PRO A 35 -17.22 -7.86 0.37
N SER A 36 -17.69 -7.30 1.49
CA SER A 36 -16.96 -7.33 2.75
C SER A 36 -16.75 -8.79 3.19
N GLY A 37 -15.55 -9.09 3.68
CA GLY A 37 -15.19 -10.44 4.12
C GLY A 37 -14.67 -11.38 3.01
N SER A 38 -14.67 -10.98 1.73
CA SER A 38 -14.17 -11.82 0.63
C SER A 38 -12.64 -12.02 0.59
N GLY A 39 -11.89 -11.47 1.56
CA GLY A 39 -10.44 -11.69 1.66
C GLY A 39 -9.56 -10.64 0.99
N LYS A 40 -10.10 -9.54 0.45
CA LYS A 40 -9.33 -8.48 -0.26
C LYS A 40 -8.18 -7.91 0.58
N THR A 41 -8.48 -7.45 1.80
CA THR A 41 -7.49 -6.95 2.76
C THR A 41 -6.48 -8.03 3.13
N THR A 42 -6.94 -9.28 3.33
CA THR A 42 -6.06 -10.42 3.61
C THR A 42 -5.09 -10.66 2.46
N LEU A 43 -5.56 -10.59 1.22
CA LEU A 43 -4.70 -10.72 0.04
C LEU A 43 -3.61 -9.64 0.01
N LEU A 44 -3.97 -8.35 0.16
CA LEU A 44 -2.99 -7.28 0.19
C LEU A 44 -1.97 -7.44 1.32
N ARG A 45 -2.45 -7.76 2.53
CA ARG A 45 -1.58 -7.96 3.70
C ARG A 45 -0.67 -9.18 3.55
N SER A 46 -1.14 -10.21 2.85
CA SER A 46 -0.31 -11.39 2.55
C SER A 46 0.82 -11.06 1.57
N ILE A 47 0.57 -10.23 0.56
CA ILE A 47 1.61 -9.77 -0.38
C ILE A 47 2.78 -9.09 0.36
N ASN A 48 2.48 -8.28 1.37
CA ASN A 48 3.49 -7.54 2.14
C ASN A 48 3.96 -8.30 3.40
N PHE A 49 3.50 -9.53 3.63
CA PHE A 49 3.76 -10.32 4.85
C PHE A 49 3.32 -9.62 6.15
N LEU A 50 2.39 -8.67 6.10
CA LEU A 50 1.74 -8.12 7.30
C LEU A 50 0.84 -9.16 7.96
N GLU A 51 0.17 -9.99 7.13
CA GLU A 51 -0.57 -11.18 7.51
C GLU A 51 -0.05 -12.33 6.63
N PRO A 52 0.92 -13.13 7.09
CA PRO A 52 1.51 -14.16 6.26
C PRO A 52 0.47 -15.18 5.80
N ALA A 53 0.45 -15.49 4.51
CA ALA A 53 -0.34 -16.60 3.98
C ALA A 53 0.25 -17.94 4.44
N ASP A 54 -0.53 -19.01 4.35
CA ASP A 54 -0.12 -20.33 4.82
C ASP A 54 0.68 -21.07 3.76
N SER A 55 0.37 -20.84 2.49
CA SER A 55 1.11 -21.43 1.36
C SER A 55 0.95 -20.60 0.09
N GLY A 56 1.71 -20.95 -0.92
CA GLY A 56 1.77 -20.28 -2.21
C GLY A 56 3.13 -19.67 -2.49
N THR A 57 3.22 -18.94 -3.60
CA THR A 57 4.45 -18.30 -4.04
C THR A 57 4.17 -16.82 -4.35
N ILE A 58 5.03 -15.94 -3.86
CA ILE A 58 5.07 -14.53 -4.26
C ILE A 58 6.38 -14.31 -5.01
N GLU A 59 6.28 -13.84 -6.25
CA GLU A 59 7.42 -13.41 -7.04
C GLU A 59 7.35 -11.90 -7.23
N LEU A 60 8.41 -11.22 -6.85
CA LEU A 60 8.54 -9.77 -7.07
C LEU A 60 9.88 -9.49 -7.75
N ASP A 61 9.80 -8.88 -8.92
CA ASP A 61 10.97 -8.46 -9.70
C ASP A 61 11.92 -9.63 -10.03
N GLY A 62 11.36 -10.78 -10.39
CA GLY A 62 12.12 -12.00 -10.74
C GLY A 62 12.60 -12.84 -9.55
N LYS A 63 12.37 -12.37 -8.31
CA LYS A 63 12.67 -13.16 -7.11
C LYS A 63 11.41 -13.85 -6.60
N ALA A 64 11.34 -15.16 -6.78
CA ALA A 64 10.26 -16.01 -6.26
C ALA A 64 10.54 -16.41 -4.80
N ILE A 65 9.51 -16.33 -3.96
CA ILE A 65 9.54 -16.68 -2.54
C ILE A 65 8.40 -17.67 -2.28
N GLU A 66 8.71 -18.88 -1.90
CA GLU A 66 7.75 -19.87 -1.38
C GLU A 66 7.40 -19.47 0.06
N ILE A 67 6.14 -19.14 0.33
CA ILE A 67 5.71 -18.55 1.60
C ILE A 67 6.05 -19.44 2.79
N ALA A 68 5.79 -20.73 2.69
CA ALA A 68 6.07 -21.70 3.78
C ALA A 68 7.56 -21.78 4.17
N LYS A 69 8.46 -21.29 3.31
CA LYS A 69 9.92 -21.30 3.51
C LYS A 69 10.50 -19.88 3.60
N ALA A 70 9.65 -18.85 3.63
CA ALA A 70 10.10 -17.46 3.62
C ALA A 70 10.96 -17.12 4.83
N THR A 71 12.15 -16.62 4.57
CA THR A 71 13.08 -16.16 5.60
C THR A 71 12.79 -14.70 5.99
N LYS A 72 13.33 -14.27 7.15
CA LYS A 72 13.27 -12.86 7.55
C LYS A 72 13.87 -11.92 6.50
N GLN A 73 14.88 -12.38 5.75
CA GLN A 73 15.49 -11.61 4.68
C GLN A 73 14.58 -11.47 3.47
N ASP A 74 13.82 -12.51 3.14
CA ASP A 74 12.82 -12.47 2.07
C ASP A 74 11.68 -11.50 2.39
N VAL A 75 11.15 -11.57 3.61
CA VAL A 75 10.13 -10.64 4.10
C VAL A 75 10.63 -9.19 4.05
N ARG A 76 11.88 -8.95 4.52
CA ARG A 76 12.49 -7.61 4.44
C ARG A 76 12.66 -7.15 2.99
N SER A 77 13.03 -8.05 2.09
CA SER A 77 13.16 -7.75 0.65
C SER A 77 11.82 -7.33 0.05
N ILE A 78 10.73 -8.07 0.29
CA ILE A 78 9.38 -7.72 -0.18
C ILE A 78 8.97 -6.35 0.36
N ARG A 79 9.09 -6.14 1.68
CA ARG A 79 8.69 -4.86 2.32
C ARG A 79 9.49 -3.65 1.82
N LYS A 80 10.74 -3.85 1.42
CA LYS A 80 11.56 -2.79 0.83
C LYS A 80 11.05 -2.37 -0.55
N HIS A 81 10.44 -3.29 -1.30
CA HIS A 81 9.97 -3.06 -2.67
C HIS A 81 8.46 -2.83 -2.76
N THR A 82 7.74 -2.86 -1.65
CA THR A 82 6.30 -2.60 -1.60
C THR A 82 6.00 -1.44 -0.67
N GLY A 83 5.18 -0.49 -1.13
CA GLY A 83 4.60 0.56 -0.28
C GLY A 83 3.19 0.16 0.12
N PHE A 84 2.82 0.28 1.39
CA PHE A 84 1.48 -0.06 1.87
C PHE A 84 0.75 1.17 2.42
N VAL A 85 -0.45 1.41 1.92
CA VAL A 85 -1.37 2.47 2.36
C VAL A 85 -2.56 1.80 3.05
N PHE A 86 -2.76 2.11 4.32
CA PHE A 86 -3.76 1.51 5.19
C PHE A 86 -5.08 2.28 5.15
N GLN A 87 -6.17 1.60 5.44
CA GLN A 87 -7.50 2.17 5.61
C GLN A 87 -7.56 3.22 6.74
N ASN A 88 -6.93 2.94 7.89
CA ASN A 88 -6.95 3.78 9.09
C ASN A 88 -5.63 4.59 9.26
N TYR A 89 -5.03 5.06 8.18
CA TYR A 89 -3.80 5.87 8.13
C TYR A 89 -2.56 5.20 8.75
N ASN A 90 -2.68 4.60 9.93
CA ASN A 90 -1.63 3.92 10.71
C ASN A 90 -0.38 4.79 10.87
N LEU A 91 -0.57 6.06 11.21
CA LEU A 91 0.52 6.97 11.54
C LEU A 91 0.99 6.76 12.99
N PHE A 92 2.28 6.98 13.21
CA PHE A 92 2.84 7.06 14.56
C PHE A 92 2.32 8.34 15.23
N ALA A 93 1.47 8.20 16.24
CA ALA A 93 0.80 9.32 16.91
C ALA A 93 1.78 10.31 17.58
N ASN A 94 2.95 9.81 18.01
CA ASN A 94 4.00 10.57 18.68
C ASN A 94 5.07 11.11 17.72
N LYS A 95 4.84 11.08 16.41
CA LYS A 95 5.74 11.55 15.35
C LYS A 95 5.01 12.58 14.49
N THR A 96 5.75 13.59 14.01
CA THR A 96 5.22 14.56 13.05
C THR A 96 4.98 13.90 11.67
N ALA A 97 4.33 14.62 10.75
CA ALA A 97 4.13 14.16 9.38
C ALA A 97 5.46 13.80 8.70
N GLU A 98 6.46 14.67 8.79
CA GLU A 98 7.81 14.42 8.27
C GLU A 98 8.45 13.20 8.95
N GLN A 99 8.37 13.09 10.27
CA GLN A 99 8.92 11.96 11.00
C GLN A 99 8.25 10.64 10.65
N ASN A 100 6.93 10.62 10.41
CA ASN A 100 6.21 9.44 9.93
C ASN A 100 6.76 8.91 8.60
N ILE A 101 7.27 9.80 7.75
CA ILE A 101 7.88 9.43 6.48
C ILE A 101 9.35 9.02 6.67
N THR A 102 10.12 9.81 7.43
CA THR A 102 11.57 9.59 7.57
C THR A 102 11.92 8.35 8.37
N GLU A 103 11.07 7.86 9.28
CA GLU A 103 11.31 6.63 10.05
C GLU A 103 11.62 5.42 9.14
N GLY A 104 10.80 5.18 8.12
CA GLY A 104 11.02 4.10 7.16
C GLY A 104 12.30 4.26 6.35
N LEU A 105 12.64 5.49 5.99
CA LEU A 105 13.85 5.79 5.22
C LEU A 105 15.12 5.59 6.03
N ILE A 106 15.13 6.04 7.29
CA ILE A 106 16.29 5.94 8.17
C ILE A 106 16.51 4.49 8.63
N TYR A 107 15.48 3.87 9.25
CA TYR A 107 15.63 2.55 9.88
C TYR A 107 15.39 1.38 8.91
N GLY A 108 14.61 1.61 7.85
CA GLY A 108 14.33 0.60 6.83
C GLY A 108 15.36 0.56 5.70
N LEU A 109 15.78 1.73 5.21
CA LEU A 109 16.70 1.87 4.08
C LEU A 109 18.12 2.28 4.49
N GLY A 110 18.32 2.73 5.73
CA GLY A 110 19.64 3.13 6.24
C GLY A 110 20.10 4.53 5.77
N LEU A 111 19.18 5.39 5.33
CA LEU A 111 19.50 6.75 4.90
C LEU A 111 19.89 7.62 6.10
N SER A 112 20.73 8.62 5.86
CA SER A 112 21.01 9.66 6.85
C SER A 112 19.74 10.49 7.12
N LYS A 113 19.69 11.11 8.29
CA LYS A 113 18.58 12.02 8.65
C LYS A 113 18.39 13.14 7.64
N LYS A 114 19.49 13.68 7.10
CA LYS A 114 19.46 14.78 6.12
C LYS A 114 18.85 14.32 4.79
N GLU A 115 19.28 13.17 4.26
CA GLU A 115 18.73 12.59 3.02
C GLU A 115 17.24 12.26 3.20
N ALA A 116 16.88 11.63 4.31
CA ALA A 116 15.49 11.28 4.61
C ALA A 116 14.59 12.52 4.71
N SER A 117 15.07 13.62 5.32
CA SER A 117 14.32 14.87 5.42
C SER A 117 14.09 15.51 4.04
N VAL A 118 15.08 15.51 3.16
CA VAL A 118 14.92 16.02 1.77
C VAL A 118 13.83 15.24 1.05
N ILE A 119 13.88 13.90 1.09
CA ILE A 119 12.87 13.05 0.45
C ILE A 119 11.48 13.30 1.07
N ALA A 120 11.40 13.41 2.40
CA ALA A 120 10.13 13.67 3.09
C ALA A 120 9.50 15.00 2.65
N GLN A 121 10.29 16.06 2.52
CA GLN A 121 9.81 17.36 2.04
C GLN A 121 9.33 17.31 0.59
N GLU A 122 10.00 16.54 -0.27
CA GLU A 122 9.58 16.34 -1.66
C GLU A 122 8.24 15.60 -1.74
N VAL A 123 8.10 14.47 -1.01
CA VAL A 123 6.84 13.68 -1.08
C VAL A 123 5.68 14.39 -0.37
N LEU A 124 5.93 15.13 0.72
CA LEU A 124 4.93 16.02 1.32
C LEU A 124 4.47 17.08 0.33
N GLY A 125 5.36 17.63 -0.47
CA GLY A 125 5.01 18.54 -1.56
C GLY A 125 4.12 17.89 -2.61
N LYS A 126 4.39 16.64 -3.01
CA LYS A 126 3.59 15.88 -3.98
C LYS A 126 2.15 15.61 -3.50
N VAL A 127 1.94 15.53 -2.19
CA VAL A 127 0.60 15.32 -1.60
C VAL A 127 -0.01 16.62 -1.05
N GLY A 128 0.60 17.78 -1.32
CA GLY A 128 0.08 19.10 -0.91
C GLY A 128 0.14 19.37 0.59
N LEU A 129 1.13 18.80 1.30
CA LEU A 129 1.24 18.90 2.77
C LEU A 129 2.59 19.43 3.26
N ARG A 130 3.34 20.15 2.43
CA ARG A 130 4.67 20.66 2.84
C ARG A 130 4.60 21.56 4.08
N GLU A 131 3.56 22.38 4.20
CA GLU A 131 3.35 23.28 5.34
C GLU A 131 3.02 22.53 6.64
N PHE A 132 2.52 21.30 6.53
CA PHE A 132 2.13 20.44 7.63
C PHE A 132 3.25 19.50 8.11
N ALA A 133 4.47 19.62 7.60
CA ALA A 133 5.58 18.70 7.89
C ALA A 133 5.82 18.49 9.39
N HIS A 134 5.65 19.53 10.20
CA HIS A 134 5.89 19.51 11.65
C HIS A 134 4.64 19.25 12.50
N HIS A 135 3.48 18.99 11.86
CA HIS A 135 2.25 18.69 12.57
C HIS A 135 2.20 17.22 12.98
N TYR A 136 1.67 16.97 14.18
CA TYR A 136 1.36 15.62 14.66
C TYR A 136 0.02 15.12 14.08
N PRO A 137 -0.22 13.79 14.00
CA PRO A 137 -1.48 13.25 13.48
C PRO A 137 -2.73 13.87 14.12
N SER A 138 -2.71 14.17 15.43
CA SER A 138 -3.83 14.79 16.14
C SER A 138 -4.15 16.22 15.68
N GLN A 139 -3.26 16.87 14.94
CA GLN A 139 -3.41 18.22 14.39
C GLN A 139 -3.81 18.20 12.90
N LEU A 140 -3.98 17.00 12.32
CA LEU A 140 -4.28 16.80 10.91
C LEU A 140 -5.70 16.25 10.75
N SER A 141 -6.41 16.70 9.70
CA SER A 141 -7.68 16.08 9.30
C SER A 141 -7.46 14.65 8.84
N GLY A 142 -8.52 13.82 8.77
CA GLY A 142 -8.45 12.45 8.26
C GLY A 142 -7.85 12.37 6.86
N GLY A 143 -8.27 13.24 5.94
CA GLY A 143 -7.71 13.32 4.60
C GLY A 143 -6.24 13.74 4.58
N GLN A 144 -5.81 14.64 5.48
CA GLN A 144 -4.40 15.00 5.63
C GLN A 144 -3.58 13.82 6.18
N GLN A 145 -4.09 13.11 7.18
CA GLN A 145 -3.44 11.91 7.72
C GLN A 145 -3.28 10.83 6.65
N GLN A 146 -4.30 10.59 5.83
CA GLN A 146 -4.24 9.64 4.73
C GLN A 146 -3.20 10.07 3.68
N ARG A 147 -3.15 11.35 3.34
CA ARG A 147 -2.13 11.89 2.43
C ARG A 147 -0.71 11.72 2.97
N VAL A 148 -0.49 11.88 4.29
CA VAL A 148 0.79 11.53 4.93
C VAL A 148 1.08 10.03 4.82
N GLY A 149 0.07 9.17 5.00
CA GLY A 149 0.19 7.72 4.79
C GLY A 149 0.63 7.35 3.37
N ILE A 150 0.06 8.02 2.36
CA ILE A 150 0.46 7.87 0.96
C ILE A 150 1.90 8.38 0.75
N ALA A 151 2.23 9.57 1.27
CA ALA A 151 3.58 10.13 1.19
C ALA A 151 4.63 9.17 1.78
N ARG A 152 4.33 8.57 2.94
CA ARG A 152 5.17 7.55 3.58
C ARG A 152 5.37 6.33 2.68
N ALA A 153 4.31 5.87 2.02
CA ALA A 153 4.37 4.70 1.16
C ALA A 153 5.20 4.95 -0.12
N ILE A 154 5.11 6.14 -0.71
CA ILE A 154 5.84 6.48 -1.95
C ILE A 154 7.28 6.94 -1.71
N ALA A 155 7.65 7.34 -0.49
CA ALA A 155 8.96 7.91 -0.16
C ALA A 155 10.12 6.92 -0.39
N ALA A 156 9.88 5.63 -0.20
CA ALA A 156 10.87 4.58 -0.42
C ALA A 156 11.01 4.16 -1.89
N GLU A 157 10.30 4.83 -2.81
CA GLU A 157 10.23 4.49 -4.24
C GLU A 157 9.94 3.00 -4.50
N PRO A 158 8.87 2.46 -3.92
CA PRO A 158 8.57 1.04 -4.04
C PRO A 158 8.26 0.66 -5.48
N LYS A 159 8.45 -0.62 -5.81
CA LYS A 159 8.09 -1.21 -7.11
C LYS A 159 6.57 -1.39 -7.27
N VAL A 160 5.88 -1.66 -6.18
CA VAL A 160 4.42 -1.84 -6.14
C VAL A 160 3.85 -1.08 -4.94
N LEU A 161 2.78 -0.35 -5.17
CA LEU A 161 1.97 0.29 -4.14
C LEU A 161 0.72 -0.55 -3.87
N LEU A 162 0.46 -0.85 -2.60
CA LEU A 162 -0.68 -1.62 -2.12
C LEU A 162 -1.60 -0.67 -1.35
N PHE A 163 -2.84 -0.49 -1.82
CA PHE A 163 -3.84 0.38 -1.20
C PHE A 163 -4.99 -0.45 -0.64
N ASP A 164 -5.15 -0.45 0.68
CA ASP A 164 -6.20 -1.16 1.40
C ASP A 164 -7.32 -0.18 1.78
N GLU A 165 -8.33 -0.05 0.94
CA GLU A 165 -9.49 0.84 1.12
C GLU A 165 -9.11 2.27 1.59
N PRO A 166 -8.28 3.02 0.86
CA PRO A 166 -7.65 4.25 1.33
C PRO A 166 -8.63 5.41 1.60
N THR A 167 -9.88 5.29 1.19
CA THR A 167 -10.92 6.33 1.35
C THR A 167 -12.03 5.95 2.32
N SER A 168 -12.12 4.68 2.75
CA SER A 168 -13.26 4.17 3.53
C SER A 168 -13.41 4.80 4.92
N ALA A 169 -12.34 5.34 5.50
CA ALA A 169 -12.33 6.00 6.80
C ALA A 169 -12.44 7.53 6.71
N LEU A 170 -12.71 8.07 5.51
CA LEU A 170 -12.77 9.50 5.26
C LEU A 170 -14.19 10.02 5.14
N ASP A 171 -14.38 11.26 5.55
CA ASP A 171 -15.57 12.03 5.21
C ASP A 171 -15.67 12.21 3.68
N PRO A 172 -16.86 12.17 3.07
CA PRO A 172 -17.05 12.26 1.62
C PRO A 172 -16.36 13.46 0.97
N GLU A 173 -16.29 14.58 1.67
CA GLU A 173 -15.65 15.81 1.18
C GLU A 173 -14.13 15.67 1.00
N LEU A 174 -13.49 14.75 1.74
CA LEU A 174 -12.04 14.53 1.73
C LEU A 174 -11.60 13.42 0.75
N VAL A 175 -12.53 12.62 0.25
CA VAL A 175 -12.26 11.49 -0.66
C VAL A 175 -11.61 11.98 -1.95
N GLY A 176 -12.12 13.09 -2.51
CA GLY A 176 -11.66 13.64 -3.78
C GLY A 176 -10.15 13.92 -3.83
N ASP A 177 -9.61 14.51 -2.76
CA ASP A 177 -8.19 14.85 -2.66
C ASP A 177 -7.29 13.59 -2.70
N VAL A 178 -7.70 12.54 -1.97
CA VAL A 178 -6.95 11.28 -1.92
C VAL A 178 -6.99 10.58 -3.26
N LEU A 179 -8.16 10.52 -3.90
CA LEU A 179 -8.31 9.93 -5.24
C LEU A 179 -7.52 10.70 -6.30
N ALA A 180 -7.45 12.03 -6.21
CA ALA A 180 -6.64 12.84 -7.13
C ALA A 180 -5.15 12.49 -7.06
N ILE A 181 -4.61 12.27 -5.85
CA ILE A 181 -3.22 11.83 -5.66
C ILE A 181 -3.04 10.43 -6.26
N MET A 182 -3.93 9.48 -5.98
CA MET A 182 -3.85 8.13 -6.53
C MET A 182 -3.90 8.13 -8.07
N LYS A 183 -4.76 8.95 -8.68
CA LYS A 183 -4.81 9.17 -10.13
C LYS A 183 -3.49 9.73 -10.67
N SER A 184 -2.87 10.67 -9.96
CA SER A 184 -1.57 11.21 -10.36
C SER A 184 -0.47 10.16 -10.33
N LEU A 185 -0.47 9.25 -9.34
CA LEU A 185 0.45 8.12 -9.25
C LEU A 185 0.26 7.13 -10.41
N ALA A 186 -0.99 6.81 -10.74
CA ALA A 186 -1.33 5.97 -11.89
C ALA A 186 -0.83 6.58 -13.21
N LYS A 187 -1.10 7.87 -13.44
CA LYS A 187 -0.62 8.62 -14.62
C LYS A 187 0.92 8.69 -14.69
N ALA A 188 1.59 8.68 -13.54
CA ALA A 188 3.06 8.62 -13.47
C ALA A 188 3.62 7.19 -13.68
N GLY A 189 2.79 6.22 -14.08
CA GLY A 189 3.19 4.85 -14.37
C GLY A 189 3.57 4.02 -13.13
N LYS A 190 3.09 4.39 -11.93
CA LYS A 190 3.31 3.58 -10.74
C LYS A 190 2.47 2.31 -10.78
N THR A 191 3.09 1.18 -10.49
CA THR A 191 2.40 -0.11 -10.36
C THR A 191 1.60 -0.13 -9.06
N MET A 192 0.31 -0.45 -9.14
CA MET A 192 -0.59 -0.36 -7.99
C MET A 192 -1.52 -1.57 -7.90
N VAL A 193 -1.76 -2.05 -6.69
CA VAL A 193 -2.86 -2.97 -6.37
C VAL A 193 -3.77 -2.25 -5.38
N VAL A 194 -5.03 -2.07 -5.74
CA VAL A 194 -5.94 -1.18 -5.02
C VAL A 194 -7.22 -1.93 -4.66
N VAL A 195 -7.47 -2.11 -3.37
CA VAL A 195 -8.80 -2.48 -2.86
C VAL A 195 -9.58 -1.19 -2.64
N THR A 196 -10.73 -1.05 -3.28
CA THR A 196 -11.56 0.16 -3.15
C THR A 196 -13.01 -0.12 -3.49
N HIS A 197 -13.91 0.75 -3.01
CA HIS A 197 -15.31 0.81 -3.42
C HIS A 197 -15.59 1.99 -4.38
N GLU A 198 -14.56 2.75 -4.73
CA GLU A 198 -14.65 3.93 -5.60
C GLU A 198 -14.72 3.53 -7.08
N MET A 199 -15.91 3.22 -7.59
CA MET A 199 -16.10 2.75 -8.96
C MET A 199 -15.69 3.78 -10.02
N GLY A 200 -15.85 5.08 -9.72
CA GLY A 200 -15.41 6.16 -10.61
C GLY A 200 -13.88 6.15 -10.79
N PHE A 201 -13.14 5.94 -9.71
CA PHE A 201 -11.68 5.79 -9.75
C PHE A 201 -11.28 4.54 -10.54
N ALA A 202 -11.89 3.39 -10.24
CA ALA A 202 -11.58 2.14 -10.93
C ALA A 202 -11.77 2.27 -12.46
N ARG A 203 -12.89 2.84 -12.93
CA ARG A 203 -13.17 3.05 -14.36
C ARG A 203 -12.17 3.95 -15.06
N GLU A 204 -11.58 4.92 -14.35
CA GLU A 204 -10.67 5.89 -14.94
C GLU A 204 -9.23 5.38 -15.05
N VAL A 205 -8.77 4.57 -14.08
CA VAL A 205 -7.34 4.25 -13.98
C VAL A 205 -7.01 2.77 -14.04
N ALA A 206 -7.97 1.85 -13.83
CA ALA A 206 -7.67 0.42 -13.79
C ALA A 206 -7.24 -0.10 -15.16
N SER A 207 -6.11 -0.78 -15.21
CA SER A 207 -5.71 -1.62 -16.34
C SER A 207 -6.40 -3.00 -16.27
N GLU A 208 -6.71 -3.45 -15.05
CA GLU A 208 -7.39 -4.72 -14.78
C GLU A 208 -8.28 -4.59 -13.54
N VAL A 209 -9.41 -5.28 -13.55
CA VAL A 209 -10.33 -5.39 -12.40
C VAL A 209 -10.50 -6.85 -12.05
N VAL A 210 -10.18 -7.19 -10.81
CA VAL A 210 -10.35 -8.53 -10.24
C VAL A 210 -11.52 -8.51 -9.27
N PHE A 211 -12.45 -9.44 -9.41
CA PHE A 211 -13.56 -9.58 -8.48
C PHE A 211 -13.36 -10.79 -7.58
N MET A 212 -13.40 -10.56 -6.25
CA MET A 212 -13.29 -11.60 -5.23
C MET A 212 -14.66 -11.78 -4.55
N ASP A 213 -15.23 -12.97 -4.63
CA ASP A 213 -16.58 -13.28 -4.11
C ASP A 213 -16.63 -14.33 -2.99
N GLY A 214 -15.47 -14.75 -2.47
CA GLY A 214 -15.34 -15.65 -1.30
C GLY A 214 -15.05 -17.10 -1.61
#